data_721b6ea43ec785ddaa4e5dc3f107b88e
#
_entry.id   721b6ea43ec785ddaa4e5dc3f107b88e
#
_cell.length_a   1.000
_cell.length_b   1.000
_cell.length_c   1.000
_cell.angle_alpha   90.00
_cell.angle_beta   90.00
_cell.angle_gamma   90.00
#
_symmetry.space_group_name_H-M   'P 1'
#
loop_
_entity.id
_entity.type
_entity.pdbx_description
1 polymer ?
#
loop_
_entity_poly.entity_id
_entity_poly.type
_entity_poly.pdbx_seq_one_letter_code
_entity_poly.pdbx_strand_id
1 'polypeptide(L)'
;MIDKKRLQNLQKKLSGRLLYDDLHKLLYATDASVYRKIPLAVVYPKNKKDLQVLIEFATQNKITLIPRAAGTSLAGQCVGDGIVVDVSKHFVNILAFDELKRTITIEPGVVRDELNLFLQPFGLFFGPNTSTSNRCMIGGMVGNNSSGSTSIKYGVTRDKVLQIDGLLSDGTDVSFKELTSEEFKIKTREQSLEGKIYKSIFNELSQDEVQEEIKSQFPKPSIHRRNTGYAVDELLDSDLFGGNHSTINVAKLLSGSEGTLVFSTAITLELDTLQPKESVIVASHFKSINESLKATVLAMNHELYACELMDKVILDCTKNNREQSKNRFFIQGDPEAILMFEVSADSLEEALDKAAALIKDLKYNNFGYHHPKITGNDIKRMFDLRKAGLGLLGNMIGDKKAVACIEDTAVDLNDLPNYIEEFTEIMDKYQQKAVYYAHAGAGELHLRPILNLKKSEDVSLFRKITTETAALVKKYGGSFSGEHGDGIVRAEFIPLMIGETNYQLLRRIKKAFDPNNVFNQGKITDAFAMDQNLRYEIDRNEPEIKTIQDFSDNEGILKLA
;
A
#
# COMPACT_ATOMS: atom_id res chain seq x y z
N MET A 1 30.29 -12.56 8.81
CA MET A 1 29.37 -12.12 9.88
C MET A 1 29.93 -10.87 10.55
N ILE A 2 29.11 -9.85 10.79
CA ILE A 2 29.51 -8.64 11.52
C ILE A 2 29.61 -8.99 13.01
N ASP A 3 30.77 -8.73 13.60
CA ASP A 3 30.98 -9.01 15.02
C ASP A 3 30.45 -7.87 15.92
N LYS A 4 30.27 -8.17 17.18
CA LYS A 4 29.77 -7.22 18.20
C LYS A 4 30.66 -5.99 18.33
N LYS A 5 31.98 -6.10 18.11
CA LYS A 5 32.95 -5.00 18.20
C LYS A 5 32.71 -3.96 17.10
N ARG A 6 32.39 -4.41 15.87
CA ARG A 6 32.03 -3.49 14.77
C ARG A 6 30.76 -2.70 15.06
N LEU A 7 29.72 -3.35 15.62
CA LEU A 7 28.49 -2.65 16.03
C LEU A 7 28.74 -1.67 17.18
N GLN A 8 29.59 -1.99 18.13
CA GLN A 8 30.01 -1.08 19.20
C GLN A 8 30.75 0.15 18.64
N ASN A 9 31.61 -0.05 17.64
CA ASN A 9 32.31 1.05 16.98
C ASN A 9 31.34 1.92 16.15
N LEU A 10 30.36 1.32 15.49
CA LEU A 10 29.30 2.06 14.81
C LEU A 10 28.51 2.92 15.80
N GLN A 11 28.09 2.37 16.94
CA GLN A 11 27.34 3.11 17.97
C GLN A 11 28.08 4.38 18.44
N LYS A 12 29.44 4.35 18.54
CA LYS A 12 30.22 5.52 18.96
C LYS A 12 30.21 6.66 17.93
N LYS A 13 29.89 6.37 16.67
CA LYS A 13 29.81 7.35 15.58
C LYS A 13 28.40 7.95 15.43
N LEU A 14 27.39 7.33 16.03
CA LEU A 14 25.99 7.73 15.94
C LEU A 14 25.59 8.62 17.13
N SER A 15 24.84 9.68 16.83
CA SER A 15 24.11 10.46 17.84
C SER A 15 22.85 9.73 18.32
N GLY A 16 22.29 8.89 17.46
CA GLY A 16 21.15 8.03 17.72
C GLY A 16 21.49 6.76 18.48
N ARG A 17 20.51 5.85 18.61
CA ARG A 17 20.69 4.58 19.32
C ARG A 17 20.78 3.41 18.35
N LEU A 18 21.78 2.56 18.54
CA LEU A 18 21.92 1.25 17.88
C LEU A 18 21.61 0.14 18.89
N LEU A 19 20.67 -0.71 18.54
CA LEU A 19 20.15 -1.80 19.37
C LEU A 19 20.39 -3.12 18.64
N TYR A 20 21.12 -4.05 19.27
CA TYR A 20 21.50 -5.34 18.65
C TYR A 20 21.35 -6.51 19.61
N ASP A 21 20.64 -6.30 20.74
CA ASP A 21 20.20 -7.38 21.62
C ASP A 21 19.02 -8.13 20.99
N ASP A 22 18.80 -9.36 21.46
CA ASP A 22 17.81 -10.26 20.85
C ASP A 22 16.37 -9.77 20.99
N LEU A 23 16.03 -9.06 22.08
CA LEU A 23 14.70 -8.51 22.26
C LEU A 23 14.36 -7.50 21.15
N HIS A 24 15.23 -6.51 20.92
CA HIS A 24 14.98 -5.50 19.90
C HIS A 24 14.99 -6.10 18.49
N LYS A 25 15.89 -7.04 18.20
CA LYS A 25 15.88 -7.74 16.91
C LYS A 25 14.57 -8.51 16.68
N LEU A 26 14.04 -9.17 17.71
CA LEU A 26 12.77 -9.88 17.63
C LEU A 26 11.57 -8.94 17.43
N LEU A 27 11.54 -7.80 18.12
CA LEU A 27 10.49 -6.77 17.95
C LEU A 27 10.43 -6.22 16.53
N TYR A 28 11.56 -6.15 15.84
CA TYR A 28 11.67 -5.62 14.49
C TYR A 28 11.78 -6.70 13.39
N ALA A 29 11.64 -7.95 13.75
CA ALA A 29 11.74 -9.08 12.82
C ALA A 29 10.54 -9.18 11.86
N THR A 30 9.43 -8.51 12.18
CA THR A 30 8.18 -8.57 11.42
C THR A 30 7.64 -7.17 11.16
N ASP A 31 6.74 -7.06 10.20
CA ASP A 31 5.77 -5.97 10.03
C ASP A 31 4.35 -6.53 10.18
N ALA A 32 3.33 -5.91 9.55
CA ALA A 32 1.96 -6.45 9.60
C ALA A 32 1.71 -7.62 8.62
N SER A 33 2.74 -8.08 7.88
CA SER A 33 2.67 -9.19 6.94
C SER A 33 2.85 -10.56 7.59
N VAL A 34 2.81 -11.60 6.79
CA VAL A 34 3.06 -12.99 7.20
C VAL A 34 4.56 -13.35 7.27
N TYR A 35 5.45 -12.38 7.05
CA TYR A 35 6.90 -12.61 6.96
C TYR A 35 7.63 -12.30 8.25
N ARG A 36 8.78 -12.99 8.45
CA ARG A 36 9.68 -12.79 9.58
C ARG A 36 11.13 -13.03 9.15
N LYS A 37 11.99 -12.07 9.43
CA LYS A 37 13.44 -12.20 9.29
C LYS A 37 14.11 -11.42 10.41
N ILE A 38 15.03 -12.05 11.14
CA ILE A 38 15.72 -11.42 12.28
C ILE A 38 16.75 -10.42 11.73
N PRO A 39 16.60 -9.10 11.99
CA PRO A 39 17.59 -8.13 11.56
C PRO A 39 18.90 -8.24 12.31
N LEU A 40 19.98 -7.75 11.71
CA LEU A 40 21.27 -7.63 12.34
C LEU A 40 21.24 -6.68 13.55
N ALA A 41 20.58 -5.54 13.38
CA ALA A 41 20.41 -4.52 14.40
C ALA A 41 19.25 -3.58 14.05
N VAL A 42 18.85 -2.74 15.01
CA VAL A 42 17.88 -1.66 14.84
C VAL A 42 18.55 -0.33 15.20
N VAL A 43 18.33 0.71 14.40
CA VAL A 43 18.85 2.05 14.66
C VAL A 43 17.71 3.05 14.69
N TYR A 44 17.74 3.94 15.69
CA TYR A 44 16.95 5.18 15.74
C TYR A 44 17.89 6.35 15.42
N PRO A 45 18.04 6.74 14.14
CA PRO A 45 18.91 7.87 13.78
C PRO A 45 18.28 9.16 14.29
N LYS A 46 19.11 10.10 14.77
CA LYS A 46 18.65 11.41 15.24
C LYS A 46 18.66 12.51 14.18
N ASN A 47 19.48 12.33 13.17
CA ASN A 47 19.70 13.35 12.15
C ASN A 47 20.27 12.73 10.86
N LYS A 48 20.36 13.54 9.82
CA LYS A 48 20.90 13.14 8.52
C LYS A 48 22.34 12.60 8.60
N LYS A 49 23.17 13.14 9.51
CA LYS A 49 24.55 12.65 9.68
C LYS A 49 24.61 11.20 10.15
N ASP A 50 23.69 10.80 11.02
CA ASP A 50 23.59 9.38 11.44
C ASP A 50 23.27 8.48 10.25
N LEU A 51 22.38 8.92 9.35
CA LEU A 51 22.06 8.18 8.13
C LEU A 51 23.27 8.05 7.19
N GLN A 52 24.05 9.11 7.01
CA GLN A 52 25.30 9.06 6.22
C GLN A 52 26.30 8.06 6.80
N VAL A 53 26.50 8.05 8.12
CA VAL A 53 27.33 7.07 8.83
C VAL A 53 26.84 5.64 8.62
N LEU A 54 25.52 5.43 8.63
CA LEU A 54 24.91 4.12 8.39
C LEU A 54 25.11 3.66 6.95
N ILE A 55 24.94 4.54 5.97
CA ILE A 55 25.16 4.24 4.55
C ILE A 55 26.63 3.86 4.31
N GLU A 56 27.57 4.65 4.83
CA GLU A 56 28.98 4.33 4.75
C GLU A 56 29.31 2.97 5.38
N PHE A 57 28.80 2.72 6.59
CA PHE A 57 29.01 1.44 7.28
C PHE A 57 28.40 0.26 6.51
N ALA A 58 27.21 0.42 5.97
CA ALA A 58 26.52 -0.60 5.19
C ALA A 58 27.29 -0.94 3.90
N THR A 59 27.76 0.08 3.18
CA THR A 59 28.58 -0.07 1.97
C THR A 59 29.88 -0.82 2.26
N GLN A 60 30.62 -0.40 3.29
CA GLN A 60 31.93 -1.01 3.68
C GLN A 60 31.78 -2.47 4.12
N ASN A 61 30.62 -2.84 4.69
CA ASN A 61 30.39 -4.17 5.24
C ASN A 61 29.48 -5.04 4.38
N LYS A 62 29.00 -4.54 3.23
CA LYS A 62 28.09 -5.24 2.30
C LYS A 62 26.82 -5.73 3.02
N ILE A 63 26.20 -4.85 3.79
CA ILE A 63 24.90 -5.09 4.46
C ILE A 63 23.84 -4.14 3.91
N THR A 64 22.58 -4.58 4.00
CA THR A 64 21.44 -3.76 3.60
C THR A 64 20.93 -2.90 4.75
N LEU A 65 20.49 -1.69 4.45
CA LEU A 65 19.68 -0.85 5.33
C LEU A 65 18.21 -1.02 4.96
N ILE A 66 17.37 -1.22 5.96
CA ILE A 66 15.94 -1.43 5.80
C ILE A 66 15.23 -0.19 6.38
N PRO A 67 14.80 0.76 5.55
CA PRO A 67 14.04 1.91 6.02
C PRO A 67 12.72 1.46 6.65
N ARG A 68 12.39 2.00 7.82
CA ARG A 68 11.16 1.68 8.51
C ARG A 68 10.54 2.94 9.12
N ALA A 69 9.30 3.20 8.77
CA ALA A 69 8.42 4.16 9.44
C ALA A 69 7.55 3.43 10.48
N ALA A 70 6.23 3.41 10.34
CA ALA A 70 5.34 2.74 11.29
C ALA A 70 5.37 1.19 11.22
N GLY A 71 5.83 0.60 10.12
CA GLY A 71 5.85 -0.85 9.92
C GLY A 71 4.46 -1.47 9.78
N THR A 72 3.49 -0.72 9.24
CA THR A 72 2.11 -1.18 9.00
C THR A 72 1.94 -1.94 7.69
N SER A 73 3.01 -2.18 6.96
CA SER A 73 3.04 -2.89 5.69
C SER A 73 2.50 -4.32 5.78
N LEU A 74 1.70 -4.72 4.79
CA LEU A 74 1.10 -6.05 4.68
C LEU A 74 1.88 -6.99 3.75
N ALA A 75 2.90 -6.48 3.04
CA ALA A 75 3.63 -7.22 2.02
C ALA A 75 5.09 -7.54 2.38
N GLY A 76 5.57 -7.16 3.59
CA GLY A 76 6.91 -7.49 4.05
C GLY A 76 8.00 -6.48 3.64
N GLN A 77 7.65 -5.24 3.29
CA GLN A 77 8.62 -4.21 2.88
C GLN A 77 9.67 -3.93 3.94
N CYS A 78 9.28 -3.97 5.23
CA CYS A 78 10.18 -3.67 6.35
C CYS A 78 10.86 -4.93 6.94
N VAL A 79 10.76 -6.09 6.29
CA VAL A 79 11.30 -7.36 6.77
C VAL A 79 12.61 -7.70 6.04
N GLY A 80 13.68 -7.93 6.79
CA GLY A 80 14.99 -8.27 6.24
C GLY A 80 16.03 -8.57 7.34
N ASP A 81 17.22 -9.03 6.94
CA ASP A 81 18.32 -9.43 7.85
C ASP A 81 19.41 -8.34 8.00
N GLY A 82 19.21 -7.18 7.38
CA GLY A 82 20.10 -6.03 7.48
C GLY A 82 19.92 -5.21 8.76
N ILE A 83 20.29 -3.93 8.71
CA ILE A 83 20.03 -2.97 9.79
C ILE A 83 18.70 -2.27 9.51
N VAL A 84 17.74 -2.44 10.40
CA VAL A 84 16.49 -1.67 10.35
C VAL A 84 16.76 -0.25 10.84
N VAL A 85 16.39 0.73 10.01
CA VAL A 85 16.57 2.16 10.29
C VAL A 85 15.20 2.78 10.52
N ASP A 86 14.84 2.93 11.79
CA ASP A 86 13.53 3.42 12.23
C ASP A 86 13.53 4.94 12.37
N VAL A 87 12.77 5.61 11.51
CA VAL A 87 12.63 7.08 11.46
C VAL A 87 11.51 7.62 12.37
N SER A 88 10.73 6.74 12.98
CA SER A 88 9.51 7.12 13.73
C SER A 88 9.75 7.97 14.97
N LYS A 89 10.98 8.00 15.50
CA LYS A 89 11.27 8.70 16.75
C LYS A 89 11.81 10.12 16.60
N HIS A 90 12.54 10.39 15.55
CA HIS A 90 13.29 11.64 15.45
C HIS A 90 13.11 12.39 14.14
N PHE A 91 12.50 11.78 13.13
CA PHE A 91 12.17 12.41 11.85
C PHE A 91 10.67 12.69 11.75
N VAL A 92 10.15 13.49 12.70
CA VAL A 92 8.71 13.70 12.91
C VAL A 92 8.29 15.17 12.83
N ASN A 93 9.16 16.04 12.28
CA ASN A 93 8.92 17.47 12.27
C ASN A 93 8.21 17.92 10.98
N ILE A 94 7.38 18.97 11.11
CA ILE A 94 6.94 19.80 9.99
C ILE A 94 8.04 20.83 9.78
N LEU A 95 8.62 20.85 8.56
CA LEU A 95 9.80 21.67 8.24
C LEU A 95 9.40 23.01 7.61
N ALA A 96 8.36 23.01 6.75
CA ALA A 96 7.84 24.21 6.11
C ALA A 96 6.36 24.03 5.76
N PHE A 97 5.60 25.11 5.77
CA PHE A 97 4.21 25.13 5.34
C PHE A 97 3.92 26.44 4.58
N ASP A 98 3.31 26.33 3.41
CA ASP A 98 2.85 27.45 2.59
C ASP A 98 1.36 27.27 2.29
N GLU A 99 0.54 28.02 3.03
CA GLU A 99 -0.92 27.95 2.93
C GLU A 99 -1.41 28.41 1.55
N LEU A 100 -0.79 29.45 0.98
CA LEU A 100 -1.22 30.01 -0.32
C LEU A 100 -0.94 29.05 -1.48
N LYS A 101 0.22 28.36 -1.43
CA LYS A 101 0.58 27.35 -2.41
C LYS A 101 -0.04 25.98 -2.08
N ARG A 102 -0.65 25.84 -0.91
CA ARG A 102 -1.17 24.57 -0.39
C ARG A 102 -0.10 23.47 -0.42
N THR A 103 1.08 23.78 0.09
CA THR A 103 2.20 22.84 0.15
C THR A 103 2.75 22.72 1.56
N ILE A 104 3.23 21.53 1.91
CA ILE A 104 3.88 21.26 3.19
C ILE A 104 5.10 20.40 2.98
N THR A 105 6.20 20.73 3.68
CA THR A 105 7.41 19.91 3.74
C THR A 105 7.55 19.30 5.12
N ILE A 106 7.66 17.99 5.19
CA ILE A 106 7.68 17.23 6.43
C ILE A 106 8.78 16.16 6.43
N GLU A 107 9.16 15.70 7.60
CA GLU A 107 10.01 14.53 7.76
C GLU A 107 9.20 13.22 7.62
N PRO A 108 9.83 12.10 7.20
CA PRO A 108 9.13 10.87 6.83
C PRO A 108 8.39 10.15 7.98
N GLY A 109 8.69 10.45 9.23
CA GLY A 109 8.05 9.87 10.41
C GLY A 109 6.80 10.63 10.89
N VAL A 110 6.36 11.67 10.20
CA VAL A 110 5.12 12.38 10.53
C VAL A 110 3.92 11.46 10.29
N VAL A 111 3.05 11.33 11.31
CA VAL A 111 1.83 10.52 11.24
C VAL A 111 0.75 11.24 10.44
N ARG A 112 0.07 10.52 9.56
CA ARG A 112 -0.93 11.07 8.63
C ARG A 112 -2.04 11.85 9.35
N ASP A 113 -2.64 11.31 10.39
CA ASP A 113 -3.73 11.99 11.11
C ASP A 113 -3.22 13.19 11.92
N GLU A 114 -2.00 13.16 12.46
CA GLU A 114 -1.36 14.31 13.12
C GLU A 114 -1.10 15.43 12.13
N LEU A 115 -0.65 15.10 10.90
CA LEU A 115 -0.53 16.06 9.81
C LEU A 115 -1.86 16.74 9.52
N ASN A 116 -2.95 15.97 9.40
CA ASN A 116 -4.27 16.51 9.09
C ASN A 116 -4.86 17.33 10.25
N LEU A 117 -4.56 16.98 11.50
CA LEU A 117 -4.90 17.83 12.65
C LEU A 117 -4.20 19.19 12.60
N PHE A 118 -2.93 19.21 12.20
CA PHE A 118 -2.19 20.47 11.98
C PHE A 118 -2.80 21.31 10.85
N LEU A 119 -3.23 20.68 9.75
CA LEU A 119 -3.74 21.37 8.55
C LEU A 119 -5.19 21.86 8.68
N GLN A 120 -5.98 21.21 9.52
CA GLN A 120 -7.43 21.48 9.67
C GLN A 120 -7.78 22.97 9.91
N PRO A 121 -7.07 23.75 10.77
CA PRO A 121 -7.38 25.17 10.97
C PRO A 121 -7.20 26.03 9.72
N PHE A 122 -6.44 25.57 8.74
CA PHE A 122 -6.19 26.25 7.48
C PHE A 122 -7.15 25.82 6.36
N GLY A 123 -8.14 24.97 6.67
CA GLY A 123 -9.06 24.46 5.66
C GLY A 123 -8.42 23.49 4.66
N LEU A 124 -7.29 22.88 5.02
CA LEU A 124 -6.50 21.99 4.19
C LEU A 124 -6.35 20.61 4.82
N PHE A 125 -6.03 19.62 3.99
CA PHE A 125 -5.68 18.27 4.44
C PHE A 125 -4.86 17.50 3.39
N PHE A 126 -4.24 16.41 3.80
CA PHE A 126 -3.62 15.43 2.91
C PHE A 126 -4.65 14.35 2.59
N GLY A 127 -5.12 14.32 1.32
CA GLY A 127 -6.26 13.53 0.87
C GLY A 127 -6.11 12.01 0.91
N PRO A 128 -4.96 11.40 0.50
CA PRO A 128 -4.78 9.96 0.57
C PRO A 128 -5.01 9.43 1.98
N ASN A 129 -5.86 8.39 2.11
CA ASN A 129 -6.38 7.91 3.39
C ASN A 129 -6.26 6.39 3.51
N THR A 130 -5.48 5.92 4.46
CA THR A 130 -5.29 4.49 4.74
C THR A 130 -6.10 4.03 5.95
N SER A 131 -6.38 2.73 6.04
CA SER A 131 -7.05 2.14 7.21
C SER A 131 -6.25 2.33 8.52
N THR A 132 -4.95 2.59 8.42
CA THR A 132 -4.02 2.82 9.53
C THR A 132 -3.68 4.29 9.74
N SER A 133 -4.48 5.22 9.25
CA SER A 133 -4.22 6.66 9.22
C SER A 133 -3.74 7.25 10.55
N ASN A 134 -4.25 6.71 11.67
CA ASN A 134 -3.90 7.13 13.03
C ASN A 134 -2.48 6.75 13.48
N ARG A 135 -1.74 5.99 12.69
CA ARG A 135 -0.39 5.52 13.01
C ARG A 135 0.53 5.36 11.80
N CYS A 136 0.01 5.26 10.57
CA CYS A 136 0.87 5.25 9.38
C CYS A 136 1.59 6.60 9.25
N MET A 137 2.80 6.54 8.71
CA MET A 137 3.67 7.70 8.56
C MET A 137 3.88 8.02 7.08
N ILE A 138 4.02 9.29 6.76
CA ILE A 138 4.06 9.77 5.38
C ILE A 138 5.22 9.14 4.58
N GLY A 139 6.39 8.93 5.19
CA GLY A 139 7.50 8.23 4.52
C GLY A 139 7.15 6.80 4.08
N GLY A 140 6.37 6.08 4.91
CA GLY A 140 5.84 4.76 4.56
C GLY A 140 4.76 4.84 3.48
N MET A 141 3.87 5.83 3.53
CA MET A 141 2.86 6.06 2.51
C MET A 141 3.49 6.38 1.14
N VAL A 142 4.54 7.18 1.12
CA VAL A 142 5.32 7.46 -0.11
C VAL A 142 6.05 6.19 -0.57
N GLY A 143 6.68 5.45 0.33
CA GLY A 143 7.37 4.20 -0.01
C GLY A 143 6.47 3.17 -0.68
N ASN A 144 5.21 3.08 -0.28
CA ASN A 144 4.22 2.16 -0.85
C ASN A 144 3.33 2.80 -1.92
N ASN A 145 3.39 4.13 -2.12
CA ASN A 145 2.37 4.88 -2.87
C ASN A 145 0.96 4.57 -2.36
N SER A 146 0.77 4.65 -1.05
CA SER A 146 -0.49 4.27 -0.40
C SER A 146 -1.65 5.16 -0.81
N SER A 147 -2.85 4.60 -0.77
CA SER A 147 -4.11 5.31 -1.00
C SER A 147 -5.20 4.77 -0.06
N GLY A 148 -6.47 4.87 -0.44
CA GLY A 148 -7.59 4.35 0.37
C GLY A 148 -8.94 4.76 -0.19
N SER A 149 -9.98 4.75 0.63
CA SER A 149 -11.39 4.90 0.24
C SER A 149 -11.71 6.15 -0.57
N THR A 150 -10.96 7.22 -0.37
CA THR A 150 -11.18 8.52 -1.04
C THR A 150 -10.32 8.72 -2.28
N SER A 151 -9.61 7.69 -2.76
CA SER A 151 -8.69 7.81 -3.90
C SER A 151 -9.38 8.16 -5.22
N ILE A 152 -10.65 7.78 -5.39
CA ILE A 152 -11.45 8.18 -6.56
C ILE A 152 -11.66 9.70 -6.64
N LYS A 153 -11.48 10.43 -5.55
CA LYS A 153 -11.59 11.88 -5.48
C LYS A 153 -10.24 12.59 -5.32
N TYR A 154 -9.37 12.07 -4.45
CA TYR A 154 -8.13 12.75 -4.02
C TYR A 154 -6.86 12.07 -4.55
N GLY A 155 -7.00 11.00 -5.33
CA GLY A 155 -5.87 10.28 -5.92
C GLY A 155 -5.09 9.44 -4.91
N VAL A 156 -3.86 9.08 -5.29
CA VAL A 156 -2.91 8.30 -4.51
C VAL A 156 -1.78 9.18 -3.96
N THR A 157 -0.94 8.64 -3.09
CA THR A 157 0.16 9.41 -2.48
C THR A 157 1.11 10.01 -3.54
N ARG A 158 1.45 9.26 -4.59
CA ARG A 158 2.30 9.71 -5.71
C ARG A 158 1.81 11.01 -6.35
N ASP A 159 0.49 11.19 -6.49
CA ASP A 159 -0.09 12.38 -7.11
C ASP A 159 0.24 13.63 -6.30
N LYS A 160 0.32 13.49 -4.98
CA LYS A 160 0.54 14.58 -4.03
C LYS A 160 2.03 14.88 -3.73
N VAL A 161 2.95 14.01 -4.18
CA VAL A 161 4.39 14.23 -3.94
C VAL A 161 4.94 15.22 -4.96
N LEU A 162 5.42 16.36 -4.46
CA LEU A 162 6.07 17.42 -5.24
C LEU A 162 7.60 17.30 -5.23
N GLN A 163 8.17 16.93 -4.07
CA GLN A 163 9.63 16.83 -3.89
C GLN A 163 9.97 15.79 -2.84
N ILE A 164 11.07 15.09 -3.06
CA ILE A 164 11.70 14.19 -2.08
C ILE A 164 13.16 14.60 -1.92
N ASP A 165 13.52 15.02 -0.70
CA ASP A 165 14.91 15.19 -0.30
C ASP A 165 15.39 13.94 0.41
N GLY A 166 16.63 13.53 0.14
CA GLY A 166 17.15 12.29 0.70
C GLY A 166 18.64 12.10 0.55
N LEU A 167 19.07 10.89 0.86
CA LEU A 167 20.45 10.44 0.69
C LEU A 167 20.52 9.33 -0.35
N LEU A 168 21.43 9.46 -1.28
CA LEU A 168 21.82 8.39 -2.21
C LEU A 168 22.67 7.33 -1.50
N SER A 169 22.90 6.21 -2.17
CA SER A 169 23.66 5.06 -1.62
C SER A 169 25.16 5.31 -1.42
N ASP A 170 25.66 6.45 -1.85
CA ASP A 170 27.01 6.96 -1.55
C ASP A 170 27.04 7.98 -0.39
N GLY A 171 25.86 8.28 0.21
CA GLY A 171 25.71 9.24 1.29
C GLY A 171 25.57 10.70 0.84
N THR A 172 25.51 10.96 -0.48
CA THR A 172 25.32 12.32 -1.02
C THR A 172 23.88 12.79 -0.80
N ASP A 173 23.73 14.06 -0.47
CA ASP A 173 22.43 14.75 -0.43
C ASP A 173 21.88 14.91 -1.84
N VAL A 174 20.57 14.67 -2.00
CA VAL A 174 19.86 14.81 -3.25
C VAL A 174 18.47 15.39 -3.02
N SER A 175 17.97 16.12 -4.03
CA SER A 175 16.62 16.68 -4.05
C SER A 175 15.98 16.37 -5.39
N PHE A 176 15.02 15.45 -5.41
CA PHE A 176 14.23 15.13 -6.59
C PHE A 176 12.93 15.93 -6.55
N LYS A 177 12.76 16.80 -7.54
CA LYS A 177 11.62 17.69 -7.71
C LYS A 177 11.32 17.85 -9.19
N GLU A 178 10.28 18.60 -9.49
CA GLU A 178 9.94 18.97 -10.86
C GLU A 178 11.07 19.74 -11.54
N LEU A 179 11.40 19.34 -12.78
CA LEU A 179 12.41 19.94 -13.64
C LEU A 179 11.83 20.12 -15.03
N THR A 180 12.24 21.18 -15.73
CA THR A 180 12.05 21.30 -17.18
C THR A 180 12.93 20.29 -17.91
N SER A 181 12.60 19.97 -19.17
CA SER A 181 13.41 19.08 -20.02
C SER A 181 14.85 19.55 -20.17
N GLU A 182 15.09 20.87 -20.19
CA GLU A 182 16.44 21.42 -20.27
C GLU A 182 17.22 21.24 -18.94
N GLU A 183 16.60 21.53 -17.81
CA GLU A 183 17.22 21.31 -16.50
C GLU A 183 17.56 19.82 -16.29
N PHE A 184 16.68 18.92 -16.72
CA PHE A 184 16.95 17.48 -16.67
C PHE A 184 18.19 17.12 -17.50
N LYS A 185 18.29 17.63 -18.75
CA LYS A 185 19.45 17.40 -19.62
C LYS A 185 20.75 17.96 -19.01
N ILE A 186 20.70 19.10 -18.31
CA ILE A 186 21.85 19.63 -17.58
C ILE A 186 22.31 18.64 -16.50
N LYS A 187 21.37 18.08 -15.71
CA LYS A 187 21.67 17.07 -14.68
C LYS A 187 22.38 15.83 -15.26
N THR A 188 22.03 15.39 -16.47
CA THR A 188 22.69 14.22 -17.11
C THR A 188 24.18 14.39 -17.37
N ARG A 189 24.69 15.64 -17.35
CA ARG A 189 26.10 15.97 -17.62
C ARG A 189 26.97 15.96 -16.36
N GLU A 190 26.36 15.93 -15.18
CA GLU A 190 27.06 15.88 -13.91
C GLU A 190 27.79 14.54 -13.71
N GLN A 191 28.98 14.58 -13.08
CA GLN A 191 29.78 13.37 -12.81
C GLN A 191 29.41 12.69 -11.48
N SER A 192 28.53 13.30 -10.70
CA SER A 192 28.01 12.79 -9.43
C SER A 192 27.19 11.49 -9.61
N LEU A 193 26.86 10.79 -8.52
CA LEU A 193 25.93 9.67 -8.57
C LEU A 193 24.55 10.14 -9.04
N GLU A 194 24.10 11.33 -8.59
CA GLU A 194 22.86 11.96 -9.06
C GLU A 194 22.87 12.15 -10.59
N GLY A 195 23.95 12.72 -11.15
CA GLY A 195 24.08 12.88 -12.61
C GLY A 195 24.03 11.55 -13.38
N LYS A 196 24.65 10.51 -12.83
CA LYS A 196 24.58 9.16 -13.42
C LYS A 196 23.16 8.57 -13.40
N ILE A 197 22.37 8.85 -12.36
CA ILE A 197 20.97 8.47 -12.27
C ILE A 197 20.18 9.15 -13.38
N TYR A 198 20.25 10.47 -13.49
CA TYR A 198 19.58 11.23 -14.55
C TYR A 198 19.98 10.75 -15.95
N LYS A 199 21.28 10.51 -16.16
CA LYS A 199 21.80 9.98 -17.43
C LYS A 199 21.26 8.57 -17.73
N SER A 200 21.18 7.70 -16.72
CA SER A 200 20.62 6.34 -16.89
C SER A 200 19.16 6.40 -17.28
N ILE A 201 18.33 7.18 -16.55
CA ILE A 201 16.92 7.37 -16.86
C ILE A 201 16.76 7.89 -18.31
N PHE A 202 17.53 8.93 -18.67
CA PHE A 202 17.45 9.52 -20.00
C PHE A 202 17.80 8.50 -21.09
N ASN A 203 18.90 7.77 -20.96
CA ASN A 203 19.35 6.81 -21.95
C ASN A 203 18.39 5.64 -22.14
N GLU A 204 17.77 5.17 -21.06
CA GLU A 204 16.80 4.08 -21.12
C GLU A 204 15.48 4.54 -21.74
N LEU A 205 14.89 5.62 -21.23
CA LEU A 205 13.56 6.05 -21.64
C LEU A 205 13.52 6.85 -22.96
N SER A 206 14.68 7.21 -23.54
CA SER A 206 14.76 7.81 -24.88
C SER A 206 14.74 6.79 -26.01
N GLN A 207 14.73 5.49 -25.71
CA GLN A 207 14.69 4.43 -26.73
C GLN A 207 13.23 4.11 -27.06
N ASP A 208 12.85 4.23 -28.32
CA ASP A 208 11.47 3.99 -28.78
C ASP A 208 10.99 2.58 -28.41
N GLU A 209 11.85 1.56 -28.57
CA GLU A 209 11.51 0.16 -28.25
C GLU A 209 11.21 -0.01 -26.73
N VAL A 210 11.94 0.70 -25.86
CA VAL A 210 11.70 0.67 -24.41
C VAL A 210 10.37 1.33 -24.08
N GLN A 211 10.06 2.47 -24.70
CA GLN A 211 8.79 3.15 -24.49
C GLN A 211 7.59 2.30 -24.94
N GLU A 212 7.71 1.66 -26.11
CA GLU A 212 6.67 0.76 -26.64
C GLU A 212 6.45 -0.44 -25.72
N GLU A 213 7.54 -1.05 -25.21
CA GLU A 213 7.45 -2.17 -24.28
C GLU A 213 6.81 -1.75 -22.95
N ILE A 214 7.15 -0.58 -22.41
CA ILE A 214 6.48 -0.04 -21.21
C ILE A 214 4.98 0.15 -21.49
N LYS A 215 4.61 0.84 -22.57
CA LYS A 215 3.21 1.11 -22.93
C LYS A 215 2.39 -0.15 -23.14
N SER A 216 3.01 -1.23 -23.66
CA SER A 216 2.33 -2.49 -23.97
C SER A 216 2.20 -3.43 -22.77
N GLN A 217 3.14 -3.39 -21.82
CA GLN A 217 3.25 -4.39 -20.75
C GLN A 217 2.85 -3.88 -19.37
N PHE A 218 2.97 -2.57 -19.11
CA PHE A 218 2.52 -2.00 -17.85
C PHE A 218 1.00 -2.03 -17.72
N PRO A 219 0.44 -1.86 -16.50
CA PRO A 219 -1.00 -1.80 -16.31
C PRO A 219 -1.66 -0.73 -17.20
N LYS A 220 -2.92 -0.97 -17.60
CA LYS A 220 -3.68 -0.02 -18.41
C LYS A 220 -3.66 1.38 -17.81
N PRO A 221 -3.51 2.47 -18.58
CA PRO A 221 -3.50 3.84 -18.07
C PRO A 221 -4.80 4.23 -17.32
N SER A 222 -5.92 3.56 -17.61
CA SER A 222 -7.19 3.74 -16.90
C SER A 222 -7.17 3.25 -15.45
N ILE A 223 -6.19 2.42 -15.08
CA ILE A 223 -6.01 1.88 -13.73
C ILE A 223 -5.16 2.87 -12.95
N HIS A 224 -5.81 3.74 -12.19
CA HIS A 224 -5.10 4.77 -11.42
C HIS A 224 -4.33 4.19 -10.23
N ARG A 225 -4.85 3.13 -9.60
CA ARG A 225 -4.19 2.41 -8.52
C ARG A 225 -3.23 1.37 -9.07
N ARG A 226 -1.95 1.75 -9.17
CA ARG A 226 -0.90 0.88 -9.73
C ARG A 226 0.43 1.07 -9.02
N ASN A 227 0.94 0.01 -8.45
CA ASN A 227 2.17 -0.04 -7.66
C ASN A 227 3.10 -1.19 -8.05
N THR A 228 2.90 -1.81 -9.20
CA THR A 228 3.74 -2.93 -9.66
C THR A 228 5.09 -2.42 -10.13
N GLY A 229 6.15 -2.67 -9.37
CA GLY A 229 7.51 -2.24 -9.67
C GLY A 229 7.73 -0.73 -9.53
N TYR A 230 8.81 -0.23 -10.16
CA TYR A 230 9.09 1.21 -10.23
C TYR A 230 8.23 1.88 -11.30
N ALA A 231 7.68 3.04 -11.00
CA ALA A 231 6.80 3.79 -11.89
C ALA A 231 7.56 4.53 -13.01
N VAL A 232 8.29 3.79 -13.83
CA VAL A 232 9.02 4.37 -14.99
C VAL A 232 8.08 4.90 -16.06
N ASP A 233 6.89 4.34 -16.16
CA ASP A 233 5.80 4.76 -17.03
C ASP A 233 5.29 6.18 -16.73
N GLU A 234 5.27 6.60 -15.45
CA GLU A 234 4.94 7.97 -15.05
C GLU A 234 5.90 9.02 -15.64
N LEU A 235 7.15 8.65 -15.90
CA LEU A 235 8.13 9.57 -16.47
C LEU A 235 7.95 9.77 -17.98
N LEU A 236 7.29 8.84 -18.67
CA LEU A 236 7.05 8.93 -20.12
C LEU A 236 6.05 10.03 -20.52
N ASP A 237 5.26 10.51 -19.57
CA ASP A 237 4.31 11.61 -19.83
C ASP A 237 5.00 12.97 -20.05
N SER A 238 6.31 13.07 -19.78
CA SER A 238 7.07 14.28 -20.05
C SER A 238 7.38 14.45 -21.55
N ASP A 239 7.39 15.71 -22.02
CA ASP A 239 7.81 16.09 -23.37
C ASP A 239 9.26 15.68 -23.66
N LEU A 240 10.07 15.49 -22.64
CA LEU A 240 11.43 14.94 -22.73
C LEU A 240 11.46 13.58 -23.44
N PHE A 241 10.38 12.78 -23.31
CA PHE A 241 10.20 11.46 -23.89
C PHE A 241 9.02 11.39 -24.88
N GLY A 242 8.55 12.56 -25.35
CA GLY A 242 7.45 12.63 -26.32
C GLY A 242 6.05 12.64 -25.70
N GLY A 243 5.92 12.77 -24.39
CA GLY A 243 4.65 12.94 -23.67
C GLY A 243 4.11 14.37 -23.72
N ASN A 244 3.09 14.65 -22.92
CA ASN A 244 2.34 15.92 -22.98
C ASN A 244 2.73 16.93 -21.89
N HIS A 245 3.46 16.54 -20.85
CA HIS A 245 3.86 17.42 -19.75
C HIS A 245 5.19 18.09 -20.04
N SER A 246 5.23 19.43 -19.91
CA SER A 246 6.45 20.26 -20.12
C SER A 246 7.54 20.06 -19.06
N THR A 247 7.24 19.26 -18.03
CA THR A 247 8.13 19.01 -16.90
C THR A 247 8.24 17.51 -16.61
N ILE A 248 9.25 17.13 -15.84
CA ILE A 248 9.50 15.78 -15.37
C ILE A 248 9.84 15.79 -13.88
N ASN A 249 9.31 14.83 -13.12
CA ASN A 249 9.58 14.73 -11.69
C ASN A 249 9.97 13.29 -11.29
N VAL A 250 11.25 13.09 -11.02
CA VAL A 250 11.77 11.78 -10.56
C VAL A 250 11.23 11.38 -9.17
N ALA A 251 10.69 12.32 -8.37
CA ALA A 251 10.01 11.98 -7.11
C ALA A 251 8.78 11.08 -7.34
N LYS A 252 8.15 11.13 -8.53
CA LYS A 252 7.07 10.20 -8.91
C LYS A 252 7.55 8.76 -9.01
N LEU A 253 8.76 8.53 -9.55
CA LEU A 253 9.42 7.22 -9.58
C LEU A 253 9.76 6.70 -8.18
N LEU A 254 10.13 7.60 -7.24
CA LEU A 254 10.46 7.23 -5.87
C LEU A 254 9.23 6.85 -5.04
N SER A 255 8.05 7.37 -5.41
CA SER A 255 6.78 6.99 -4.79
C SER A 255 6.38 5.58 -5.23
N GLY A 256 6.35 4.64 -4.28
CA GLY A 256 6.19 3.21 -4.52
C GLY A 256 7.52 2.43 -4.65
N SER A 257 8.68 3.07 -4.45
CA SER A 257 9.98 2.39 -4.53
C SER A 257 10.36 1.58 -3.28
N GLU A 258 9.55 1.56 -2.26
CA GLU A 258 9.73 0.76 -1.03
C GLU A 258 11.07 1.00 -0.32
N GLY A 259 11.61 2.23 -0.45
CA GLY A 259 12.91 2.58 0.13
C GLY A 259 14.10 1.84 -0.47
N THR A 260 13.99 1.36 -1.71
CA THR A 260 15.07 0.64 -2.41
C THR A 260 15.99 1.56 -3.20
N LEU A 261 15.58 2.79 -3.51
CA LEU A 261 16.30 3.72 -4.38
C LEU A 261 17.00 4.86 -3.62
N VAL A 262 16.30 5.46 -2.65
CA VAL A 262 16.75 6.63 -1.89
C VAL A 262 16.31 6.48 -0.44
N PHE A 263 17.12 6.99 0.49
CA PHE A 263 16.69 7.15 1.88
C PHE A 263 16.10 8.56 2.06
N SER A 264 14.77 8.67 2.07
CA SER A 264 14.06 9.96 2.18
C SER A 264 14.29 10.61 3.55
N THR A 265 14.59 11.91 3.57
CA THR A 265 14.77 12.72 4.79
C THR A 265 13.76 13.83 4.94
N ALA A 266 13.22 14.35 3.84
CA ALA A 266 12.09 15.26 3.82
C ALA A 266 11.23 15.02 2.58
N ILE A 267 9.94 15.35 2.67
CA ILE A 267 8.94 15.13 1.63
C ILE A 267 8.09 16.40 1.54
N THR A 268 7.97 16.97 0.35
CA THR A 268 7.06 18.08 0.08
C THR A 268 5.81 17.55 -0.61
N LEU A 269 4.65 17.87 -0.06
CA LEU A 269 3.34 17.41 -0.49
C LEU A 269 2.48 18.57 -0.96
N GLU A 270 1.68 18.32 -1.98
CA GLU A 270 0.51 19.13 -2.32
C GLU A 270 -0.66 18.75 -1.40
N LEU A 271 -1.45 19.75 -1.01
CA LEU A 271 -2.57 19.61 -0.09
C LEU A 271 -3.90 19.85 -0.80
N ASP A 272 -4.91 19.12 -0.38
CA ASP A 272 -6.28 19.27 -0.81
C ASP A 272 -7.04 20.25 0.10
N THR A 273 -8.07 20.92 -0.43
CA THR A 273 -9.05 21.66 0.37
C THR A 273 -9.98 20.68 1.09
N LEU A 274 -10.42 21.05 2.30
CA LEU A 274 -11.34 20.22 3.06
C LEU A 274 -12.55 19.81 2.22
N GLN A 275 -13.00 18.59 2.46
CA GLN A 275 -14.22 18.03 1.88
C GLN A 275 -15.43 18.94 2.20
N PRO A 276 -16.47 19.00 1.34
CA PRO A 276 -17.71 19.68 1.64
C PRO A 276 -18.30 19.22 2.98
N LYS A 277 -19.03 20.13 3.65
CA LYS A 277 -19.44 19.92 5.06
C LYS A 277 -20.46 18.80 5.24
N GLU A 278 -21.29 18.57 4.24
CA GLU A 278 -22.40 17.61 4.33
C GLU A 278 -22.15 16.41 3.44
N SER A 279 -22.27 15.23 4.02
CA SER A 279 -22.18 13.95 3.32
C SER A 279 -23.44 13.11 3.54
N VAL A 280 -23.78 12.36 2.50
CA VAL A 280 -24.80 11.29 2.56
C VAL A 280 -24.19 10.01 2.04
N ILE A 281 -24.34 8.92 2.78
CA ILE A 281 -23.95 7.59 2.30
C ILE A 281 -25.20 6.81 1.90
N VAL A 282 -25.22 6.33 0.64
CA VAL A 282 -26.20 5.36 0.17
C VAL A 282 -25.64 3.97 0.40
N ALA A 283 -26.21 3.21 1.34
CA ALA A 283 -25.79 1.85 1.66
C ALA A 283 -26.65 0.82 0.89
N SER A 284 -26.29 0.56 -0.35
CA SER A 284 -27.07 -0.34 -1.21
C SER A 284 -26.78 -1.81 -0.94
N HIS A 285 -27.84 -2.62 -0.81
CA HIS A 285 -27.80 -4.05 -0.46
C HIS A 285 -28.04 -4.92 -1.68
N PHE A 286 -27.20 -5.95 -1.86
CA PHE A 286 -27.19 -6.83 -3.03
C PHE A 286 -27.31 -8.30 -2.64
N LYS A 287 -27.88 -9.09 -3.58
CA LYS A 287 -28.06 -10.54 -3.44
C LYS A 287 -26.84 -11.34 -3.95
N SER A 288 -25.90 -10.67 -4.64
CA SER A 288 -24.65 -11.28 -5.09
C SER A 288 -23.53 -10.24 -5.22
N ILE A 289 -22.29 -10.70 -5.14
CA ILE A 289 -21.10 -9.89 -5.39
C ILE A 289 -21.11 -9.36 -6.83
N ASN A 290 -21.38 -10.21 -7.83
CA ASN A 290 -21.41 -9.81 -9.24
C ASN A 290 -22.39 -8.66 -9.52
N GLU A 291 -23.60 -8.71 -8.93
CA GLU A 291 -24.58 -7.62 -9.03
C GLU A 291 -24.01 -6.32 -8.45
N SER A 292 -23.37 -6.37 -7.28
CA SER A 292 -22.78 -5.18 -6.66
C SER A 292 -21.67 -4.57 -7.51
N LEU A 293 -20.85 -5.37 -8.17
CA LEU A 293 -19.77 -4.86 -9.04
C LEU A 293 -20.33 -4.21 -10.31
N LYS A 294 -21.37 -4.78 -10.93
CA LYS A 294 -22.08 -4.12 -12.04
C LYS A 294 -22.71 -2.79 -11.60
N ALA A 295 -23.28 -2.75 -10.39
CA ALA A 295 -23.79 -1.51 -9.81
C ALA A 295 -22.70 -0.48 -9.53
N THR A 296 -21.48 -0.93 -9.19
CA THR A 296 -20.32 -0.05 -9.04
C THR A 296 -20.00 0.67 -10.35
N VAL A 297 -19.93 -0.07 -11.47
CA VAL A 297 -19.67 0.52 -12.80
C VAL A 297 -20.70 1.61 -13.14
N LEU A 298 -21.98 1.33 -12.89
CA LEU A 298 -23.04 2.32 -13.09
C LEU A 298 -22.85 3.54 -12.17
N ALA A 299 -22.61 3.30 -10.88
CA ALA A 299 -22.54 4.34 -9.86
C ALA A 299 -21.36 5.31 -10.07
N MET A 300 -20.27 4.87 -10.69
CA MET A 300 -19.12 5.71 -11.00
C MET A 300 -19.39 6.76 -12.09
N ASN A 301 -20.57 6.74 -12.74
CA ASN A 301 -21.02 7.88 -13.55
C ASN A 301 -21.54 9.06 -12.71
N HIS A 302 -21.73 8.86 -11.40
CA HIS A 302 -22.06 9.90 -10.43
C HIS A 302 -20.81 10.45 -9.75
N GLU A 303 -20.89 11.68 -9.24
CA GLU A 303 -19.79 12.33 -8.51
C GLU A 303 -19.67 11.77 -7.08
N LEU A 304 -18.90 10.69 -6.92
CA LEU A 304 -18.72 10.02 -5.63
C LEU A 304 -17.41 10.45 -4.95
N TYR A 305 -17.43 10.49 -3.62
CA TYR A 305 -16.24 10.67 -2.77
C TYR A 305 -15.64 9.34 -2.33
N ALA A 306 -16.48 8.33 -2.15
CA ALA A 306 -16.07 6.95 -1.89
C ALA A 306 -17.09 5.96 -2.49
N CYS A 307 -16.62 4.78 -2.89
CA CYS A 307 -17.43 3.65 -3.31
C CYS A 307 -16.80 2.36 -2.79
N GLU A 308 -17.35 1.86 -1.68
CA GLU A 308 -16.73 0.86 -0.83
C GLU A 308 -17.60 -0.39 -0.71
N LEU A 309 -17.00 -1.57 -0.89
CA LEU A 309 -17.69 -2.85 -0.79
C LEU A 309 -17.40 -3.57 0.53
N MET A 310 -18.42 -4.16 1.11
CA MET A 310 -18.34 -5.15 2.19
C MET A 310 -19.12 -6.39 1.80
N ASP A 311 -18.51 -7.56 1.86
CA ASP A 311 -19.17 -8.84 1.62
C ASP A 311 -19.84 -9.42 2.86
N LYS A 312 -20.57 -10.50 2.66
CA LYS A 312 -21.27 -11.23 3.73
C LYS A 312 -20.32 -11.72 4.82
N VAL A 313 -19.10 -12.14 4.49
CA VAL A 313 -18.13 -12.65 5.48
C VAL A 313 -17.79 -11.55 6.48
N ILE A 314 -17.48 -10.34 5.98
CA ILE A 314 -17.25 -9.14 6.81
C ILE A 314 -18.48 -8.82 7.65
N LEU A 315 -19.67 -8.80 7.02
CA LEU A 315 -20.90 -8.47 7.72
C LEU A 315 -21.21 -9.48 8.83
N ASP A 316 -20.98 -10.78 8.60
CA ASP A 316 -21.22 -11.83 9.58
C ASP A 316 -20.26 -11.75 10.79
N CYS A 317 -18.99 -11.40 10.59
CA CYS A 317 -18.04 -11.16 11.69
C CYS A 317 -18.52 -10.07 12.67
N THR A 318 -19.35 -9.14 12.22
CA THR A 318 -19.88 -8.05 13.06
C THR A 318 -21.13 -8.44 13.85
N LYS A 319 -21.85 -9.53 13.50
CA LYS A 319 -23.14 -9.92 14.12
C LYS A 319 -23.03 -10.14 15.62
N ASN A 320 -22.01 -10.89 16.03
CA ASN A 320 -21.81 -11.29 17.43
C ASN A 320 -20.82 -10.40 18.19
N ASN A 321 -20.28 -9.36 17.54
CA ASN A 321 -19.40 -8.42 18.20
C ASN A 321 -20.20 -7.40 19.01
N ARG A 322 -19.93 -7.30 20.33
CA ARG A 322 -20.68 -6.47 21.27
C ARG A 322 -20.71 -4.98 20.89
N GLU A 323 -19.66 -4.47 20.33
CA GLU A 323 -19.55 -3.06 19.92
C GLU A 323 -20.17 -2.86 18.53
N GLN A 324 -19.84 -3.72 17.57
CA GLN A 324 -20.21 -3.54 16.17
C GLN A 324 -21.66 -3.93 15.87
N SER A 325 -22.27 -4.83 16.67
CA SER A 325 -23.68 -5.16 16.52
C SER A 325 -24.61 -3.93 16.56
N LYS A 326 -24.25 -2.90 17.32
CA LYS A 326 -24.99 -1.63 17.40
C LYS A 326 -24.85 -0.76 16.14
N ASN A 327 -23.79 -0.97 15.36
CA ASN A 327 -23.50 -0.24 14.14
C ASN A 327 -24.13 -0.87 12.91
N ARG A 328 -24.88 -1.99 13.07
CA ARG A 328 -25.61 -2.70 12.01
C ARG A 328 -26.99 -2.12 11.70
N PHE A 329 -27.34 -0.98 12.26
CA PHE A 329 -28.67 -0.35 12.20
C PHE A 329 -29.21 -0.13 10.79
N PHE A 330 -28.31 0.00 9.78
CA PHE A 330 -28.67 0.23 8.39
C PHE A 330 -28.86 -1.06 7.59
N ILE A 331 -28.50 -2.23 8.15
CA ILE A 331 -28.54 -3.52 7.43
C ILE A 331 -29.95 -4.11 7.50
N GLN A 332 -30.56 -4.35 6.33
CA GLN A 332 -31.84 -5.00 6.19
C GLN A 332 -31.71 -6.35 5.50
N GLY A 333 -32.30 -7.39 6.08
CA GLY A 333 -32.20 -8.77 5.58
C GLY A 333 -30.83 -9.39 5.78
N ASP A 334 -30.40 -10.22 4.85
CA ASP A 334 -29.09 -10.91 4.86
C ASP A 334 -28.36 -10.72 3.52
N PRO A 335 -27.80 -9.53 3.28
CA PRO A 335 -27.15 -9.20 2.01
C PRO A 335 -25.87 -10.00 1.81
N GLU A 336 -25.61 -10.45 0.56
CA GLU A 336 -24.33 -11.02 0.14
C GLU A 336 -23.27 -9.94 -0.02
N ALA A 337 -23.68 -8.69 -0.33
CA ALA A 337 -22.81 -7.53 -0.38
C ALA A 337 -23.56 -6.25 -0.03
N ILE A 338 -22.82 -5.28 0.51
CA ILE A 338 -23.26 -3.89 0.66
C ILE A 338 -22.23 -2.97 0.00
N LEU A 339 -22.70 -2.07 -0.88
CA LEU A 339 -21.92 -0.94 -1.38
C LEU A 339 -22.28 0.32 -0.61
N MET A 340 -21.26 1.02 -0.17
CA MET A 340 -21.32 2.32 0.48
C MET A 340 -20.91 3.38 -0.54
N PHE A 341 -21.86 4.14 -1.05
CA PHE A 341 -21.62 5.26 -1.96
C PHE A 341 -21.67 6.57 -1.18
N GLU A 342 -20.56 7.28 -1.08
CA GLU A 342 -20.49 8.59 -0.43
C GLU A 342 -20.64 9.70 -1.47
N VAL A 343 -21.64 10.57 -1.26
CA VAL A 343 -21.82 11.83 -1.98
C VAL A 343 -21.71 12.98 -1.00
N SER A 344 -21.06 14.07 -1.40
CA SER A 344 -20.87 15.26 -0.55
C SER A 344 -21.25 16.53 -1.29
N ALA A 345 -21.70 17.52 -0.52
CA ALA A 345 -22.09 18.84 -1.02
C ALA A 345 -21.95 19.91 0.08
N ASP A 346 -22.12 21.16 -0.28
CA ASP A 346 -22.08 22.28 0.67
C ASP A 346 -23.34 22.35 1.56
N SER A 347 -24.44 21.70 1.14
CA SER A 347 -25.67 21.58 1.91
C SER A 347 -26.17 20.14 1.95
N LEU A 348 -26.89 19.80 3.04
CA LEU A 348 -27.51 18.48 3.18
C LEU A 348 -28.58 18.25 2.11
N GLU A 349 -29.32 19.27 1.70
CA GLU A 349 -30.34 19.18 0.65
C GLU A 349 -29.71 18.75 -0.67
N GLU A 350 -28.65 19.41 -1.11
CA GLU A 350 -27.92 19.05 -2.33
C GLU A 350 -27.31 17.64 -2.25
N ALA A 351 -26.73 17.26 -1.12
CA ALA A 351 -26.19 15.90 -0.92
C ALA A 351 -27.30 14.84 -0.99
N LEU A 352 -28.49 15.12 -0.44
CA LEU A 352 -29.65 14.24 -0.52
C LEU A 352 -30.19 14.11 -1.95
N ASP A 353 -30.15 15.18 -2.75
CA ASP A 353 -30.56 15.18 -4.16
C ASP A 353 -29.59 14.35 -5.01
N LYS A 354 -28.27 14.51 -4.82
CA LYS A 354 -27.25 13.65 -5.46
C LYS A 354 -27.47 12.18 -5.10
N ALA A 355 -27.72 11.88 -3.82
CA ALA A 355 -28.03 10.52 -3.36
C ALA A 355 -29.32 9.97 -3.97
N ALA A 356 -30.36 10.82 -4.13
CA ALA A 356 -31.61 10.42 -4.75
C ALA A 356 -31.44 10.12 -6.25
N ALA A 357 -30.63 10.88 -6.97
CA ALA A 357 -30.31 10.63 -8.37
C ALA A 357 -29.61 9.27 -8.54
N LEU A 358 -28.59 8.98 -7.73
CA LEU A 358 -27.92 7.68 -7.73
C LEU A 358 -28.90 6.53 -7.46
N ILE A 359 -29.75 6.65 -6.42
CA ILE A 359 -30.75 5.61 -6.07
C ILE A 359 -31.73 5.40 -7.22
N LYS A 360 -32.14 6.47 -7.91
CA LYS A 360 -33.03 6.38 -9.06
C LYS A 360 -32.39 5.54 -10.18
N ASP A 361 -31.12 5.77 -10.50
CA ASP A 361 -30.41 5.04 -11.54
C ASP A 361 -30.18 3.57 -11.16
N LEU A 362 -29.82 3.30 -9.91
CA LEU A 362 -29.71 1.92 -9.40
C LEU A 362 -31.04 1.17 -9.53
N LYS A 363 -32.16 1.79 -9.13
CA LYS A 363 -33.50 1.19 -9.23
C LYS A 363 -33.94 1.00 -10.68
N TYR A 364 -33.66 1.96 -11.56
CA TYR A 364 -34.00 1.86 -12.98
C TYR A 364 -33.30 0.65 -13.64
N ASN A 365 -32.05 0.36 -13.24
CA ASN A 365 -31.29 -0.77 -13.71
C ASN A 365 -31.49 -2.05 -12.89
N ASN A 366 -32.44 -2.07 -11.95
CA ASN A 366 -32.75 -3.18 -11.05
C ASN A 366 -31.57 -3.67 -10.21
N PHE A 367 -30.66 -2.77 -9.79
CA PHE A 367 -29.54 -3.06 -8.93
C PHE A 367 -29.88 -2.81 -7.46
N GLY A 368 -29.66 -3.84 -6.63
CA GLY A 368 -29.89 -3.81 -5.20
C GLY A 368 -31.36 -3.82 -4.81
N TYR A 369 -31.64 -4.31 -3.62
CA TYR A 369 -33.02 -4.43 -3.12
C TYR A 369 -33.39 -3.43 -2.00
N HIS A 370 -32.38 -2.74 -1.43
CA HIS A 370 -32.55 -1.76 -0.36
C HIS A 370 -31.45 -0.70 -0.43
N HIS A 371 -31.80 0.59 -0.31
CA HIS A 371 -30.90 1.73 -0.49
C HIS A 371 -31.11 2.78 0.62
N PRO A 372 -30.79 2.49 1.90
CA PRO A 372 -30.91 3.47 2.96
C PRO A 372 -29.91 4.62 2.76
N LYS A 373 -30.37 5.84 3.06
CA LYS A 373 -29.56 7.05 3.12
C LYS A 373 -29.10 7.29 4.55
N ILE A 374 -27.82 7.39 4.78
CA ILE A 374 -27.20 7.59 6.09
C ILE A 374 -26.60 9.00 6.14
N THR A 375 -26.90 9.75 7.19
CA THR A 375 -26.49 11.15 7.37
C THR A 375 -25.95 11.42 8.78
N GLY A 376 -25.25 12.52 8.97
CA GLY A 376 -24.81 13.00 10.27
C GLY A 376 -23.93 11.99 11.02
N ASN A 377 -24.16 11.84 12.32
CA ASN A 377 -23.32 10.97 13.18
C ASN A 377 -23.37 9.47 12.82
N ASP A 378 -24.40 9.03 12.12
CA ASP A 378 -24.56 7.64 11.73
C ASP A 378 -23.57 7.24 10.61
N ILE A 379 -23.07 8.20 9.83
CA ILE A 379 -21.97 8.00 8.87
C ILE A 379 -20.73 7.43 9.58
N LYS A 380 -20.31 8.07 10.66
CA LYS A 380 -19.17 7.59 11.45
C LYS A 380 -19.36 6.17 11.95
N ARG A 381 -20.56 5.86 12.48
CA ARG A 381 -20.90 4.51 12.98
C ARG A 381 -20.80 3.45 11.88
N MET A 382 -21.21 3.79 10.67
CA MET A 382 -21.14 2.89 9.52
C MET A 382 -19.69 2.65 9.09
N PHE A 383 -18.85 3.70 9.02
CA PHE A 383 -17.42 3.55 8.75
C PHE A 383 -16.67 2.82 9.87
N ASP A 384 -17.08 3.00 11.14
CA ASP A 384 -16.52 2.25 12.28
C ASP A 384 -16.80 0.74 12.12
N LEU A 385 -18.01 0.36 11.66
CA LEU A 385 -18.34 -1.04 11.35
C LEU A 385 -17.46 -1.57 10.22
N ARG A 386 -17.33 -0.82 9.11
CA ARG A 386 -16.51 -1.22 7.97
C ARG A 386 -15.05 -1.41 8.38
N LYS A 387 -14.47 -0.44 9.10
CA LYS A 387 -13.08 -0.49 9.58
C LYS A 387 -12.84 -1.65 10.55
N ALA A 388 -13.79 -1.92 11.44
CA ALA A 388 -13.69 -3.02 12.40
C ALA A 388 -13.79 -4.38 11.70
N GLY A 389 -14.59 -4.53 10.65
CA GLY A 389 -14.82 -5.78 9.94
C GLY A 389 -13.52 -6.46 9.50
N LEU A 390 -12.61 -5.70 8.89
CA LEU A 390 -11.30 -6.22 8.47
C LEU A 390 -10.43 -6.65 9.67
N GLY A 391 -10.47 -5.90 10.78
CA GLY A 391 -9.78 -6.26 12.02
C GLY A 391 -10.34 -7.53 12.67
N LEU A 392 -11.66 -7.73 12.60
CA LEU A 392 -12.35 -8.90 13.15
C LEU A 392 -12.00 -10.20 12.41
N LEU A 393 -11.62 -10.13 11.13
CA LEU A 393 -11.09 -11.30 10.40
C LEU A 393 -9.80 -11.86 11.03
N GLY A 394 -8.99 -11.02 11.68
CA GLY A 394 -7.84 -11.47 12.44
C GLY A 394 -8.20 -12.32 13.66
N ASN A 395 -9.42 -12.16 14.18
CA ASN A 395 -9.93 -12.87 15.36
C ASN A 395 -10.70 -14.18 15.00
N MET A 396 -10.58 -14.67 13.77
CA MET A 396 -11.13 -15.97 13.41
C MET A 396 -10.54 -17.04 14.33
N ILE A 397 -11.42 -17.89 14.89
CA ILE A 397 -11.01 -19.02 15.76
C ILE A 397 -10.15 -20.00 14.95
N GLY A 398 -9.16 -20.59 15.60
CA GLY A 398 -8.27 -21.58 14.99
C GLY A 398 -7.10 -20.96 14.22
N ASP A 399 -6.34 -21.81 13.52
CA ASP A 399 -5.12 -21.43 12.80
C ASP A 399 -5.34 -20.88 11.39
N LYS A 400 -6.52 -21.14 10.81
CA LYS A 400 -6.87 -20.57 9.50
C LYS A 400 -7.12 -19.06 9.64
N LYS A 401 -6.47 -18.28 8.79
CA LYS A 401 -6.58 -16.82 8.77
C LYS A 401 -6.80 -16.30 7.34
N ALA A 402 -7.40 -15.15 7.21
CA ALA A 402 -7.49 -14.44 5.94
C ALA A 402 -6.11 -13.88 5.56
N VAL A 403 -5.46 -14.51 4.59
CA VAL A 403 -4.05 -14.23 4.22
C VAL A 403 -3.98 -13.17 3.13
N ALA A 404 -3.15 -12.15 3.38
CA ALA A 404 -2.95 -11.01 2.49
C ALA A 404 -1.93 -11.35 1.37
N CYS A 405 -2.29 -12.19 0.39
CA CYS A 405 -1.39 -12.59 -0.70
C CYS A 405 -1.82 -12.10 -2.08
N ILE A 406 -3.11 -12.10 -2.32
CA ILE A 406 -3.75 -11.65 -3.57
C ILE A 406 -4.65 -10.45 -3.34
N GLU A 407 -4.54 -9.87 -2.17
CA GLU A 407 -5.19 -8.61 -1.87
C GLU A 407 -4.55 -7.49 -2.67
N ASP A 408 -5.29 -6.39 -2.88
CA ASP A 408 -4.72 -5.21 -3.49
C ASP A 408 -4.59 -5.29 -5.03
N THR A 409 -5.27 -6.24 -5.66
CA THR A 409 -5.32 -6.30 -7.13
C THR A 409 -6.26 -5.23 -7.68
N ALA A 410 -5.81 -4.53 -8.72
CA ALA A 410 -6.59 -3.49 -9.38
C ALA A 410 -6.73 -3.80 -10.88
N VAL A 411 -7.95 -3.67 -11.41
CA VAL A 411 -8.28 -3.81 -12.82
C VAL A 411 -9.10 -2.62 -13.30
N ASP A 412 -9.24 -2.47 -14.61
CA ASP A 412 -10.17 -1.48 -15.16
C ASP A 412 -11.58 -1.70 -14.60
N LEU A 413 -12.26 -0.62 -14.26
CA LEU A 413 -13.56 -0.67 -13.63
C LEU A 413 -14.59 -1.47 -14.45
N ASN A 414 -14.54 -1.37 -15.78
CA ASN A 414 -15.44 -2.10 -16.67
C ASN A 414 -15.14 -3.61 -16.71
N ASP A 415 -13.91 -4.00 -16.44
CA ASP A 415 -13.49 -5.40 -16.39
C ASP A 415 -13.80 -6.06 -15.04
N LEU A 416 -14.05 -5.27 -14.00
CA LEU A 416 -14.15 -5.71 -12.62
C LEU A 416 -15.16 -6.86 -12.39
N PRO A 417 -16.39 -6.85 -12.94
CA PRO A 417 -17.34 -7.96 -12.77
C PRO A 417 -16.82 -9.28 -13.34
N ASN A 418 -16.23 -9.26 -14.55
CA ASN A 418 -15.71 -10.44 -15.22
C ASN A 418 -14.43 -10.97 -14.52
N TYR A 419 -13.56 -10.06 -14.09
CA TYR A 419 -12.36 -10.40 -13.33
C TYR A 419 -12.71 -11.17 -12.04
N ILE A 420 -13.73 -10.72 -11.30
CA ILE A 420 -14.15 -11.38 -10.06
C ILE A 420 -14.87 -12.70 -10.32
N GLU A 421 -15.61 -12.84 -11.42
CA GLU A 421 -16.20 -14.11 -11.83
C GLU A 421 -15.10 -15.17 -12.06
N GLU A 422 -14.08 -14.87 -12.89
CA GLU A 422 -12.96 -15.76 -13.14
C GLU A 422 -12.10 -16.00 -11.87
N PHE A 423 -11.92 -14.99 -11.01
CA PHE A 423 -11.26 -15.17 -9.73
C PHE A 423 -12.02 -16.18 -8.83
N THR A 424 -13.34 -16.09 -8.82
CA THR A 424 -14.18 -17.03 -8.05
C THR A 424 -14.00 -18.46 -8.55
N GLU A 425 -13.88 -18.67 -9.87
CA GLU A 425 -13.57 -19.98 -10.45
C GLU A 425 -12.22 -20.53 -9.96
N ILE A 426 -11.19 -19.67 -9.81
CA ILE A 426 -9.90 -20.08 -9.24
C ILE A 426 -10.10 -20.54 -7.77
N MET A 427 -10.89 -19.82 -6.99
CA MET A 427 -11.15 -20.19 -5.59
C MET A 427 -11.93 -21.51 -5.49
N ASP A 428 -12.94 -21.70 -6.33
CA ASP A 428 -13.74 -22.92 -6.39
C ASP A 428 -12.89 -24.14 -6.80
N LYS A 429 -11.98 -23.98 -7.77
CA LYS A 429 -11.02 -25.02 -8.18
C LYS A 429 -10.19 -25.52 -7.00
N TYR A 430 -9.80 -24.65 -6.09
CA TYR A 430 -9.04 -24.98 -4.89
C TYR A 430 -9.90 -25.25 -3.65
N GLN A 431 -11.23 -25.24 -3.79
CA GLN A 431 -12.19 -25.41 -2.68
C GLN A 431 -11.91 -24.44 -1.52
N GLN A 432 -11.51 -23.21 -1.86
CA GLN A 432 -11.21 -22.16 -0.92
C GLN A 432 -12.28 -21.08 -0.91
N LYS A 433 -12.50 -20.49 0.26
CA LYS A 433 -13.30 -19.28 0.40
C LYS A 433 -12.39 -18.06 0.38
N ALA A 434 -12.87 -16.97 -0.20
CA ALA A 434 -12.24 -15.67 -0.12
C ALA A 434 -13.13 -14.65 0.57
N VAL A 435 -12.50 -13.65 1.16
CA VAL A 435 -13.17 -12.43 1.62
C VAL A 435 -13.06 -11.39 0.52
N TYR A 436 -14.17 -10.71 0.22
CA TYR A 436 -14.23 -9.63 -0.76
C TYR A 436 -14.46 -8.30 -0.03
N TYR A 437 -13.40 -7.54 0.07
CA TYR A 437 -13.41 -6.21 0.66
C TYR A 437 -12.73 -5.27 -0.33
N ALA A 438 -13.36 -4.14 -0.66
CA ALA A 438 -12.90 -3.41 -1.83
C ALA A 438 -13.04 -1.89 -1.70
N HIS A 439 -12.08 -1.19 -2.35
CA HIS A 439 -12.26 0.14 -2.87
C HIS A 439 -12.87 0.01 -4.28
N ALA A 440 -14.14 -0.41 -4.33
CA ALA A 440 -14.77 -0.89 -5.55
C ALA A 440 -14.78 0.18 -6.66
N GLY A 441 -15.02 1.46 -6.30
CA GLY A 441 -14.99 2.56 -7.26
C GLY A 441 -13.64 2.81 -7.90
N ALA A 442 -12.56 2.32 -7.32
CA ALA A 442 -11.21 2.40 -7.88
C ALA A 442 -10.80 1.14 -8.68
N GLY A 443 -11.70 0.17 -8.83
CA GLY A 443 -11.39 -1.11 -9.47
C GLY A 443 -10.47 -2.01 -8.66
N GLU A 444 -10.30 -1.75 -7.35
CA GLU A 444 -9.39 -2.46 -6.47
C GLU A 444 -10.13 -3.30 -5.44
N LEU A 445 -9.67 -4.55 -5.27
CA LEU A 445 -10.25 -5.49 -4.31
C LEU A 445 -9.19 -6.11 -3.41
N HIS A 446 -9.51 -6.15 -2.12
CA HIS A 446 -8.74 -6.88 -1.12
C HIS A 446 -9.27 -8.31 -1.01
N LEU A 447 -8.73 -9.18 -1.84
CA LEU A 447 -9.10 -10.60 -1.92
C LEU A 447 -8.21 -11.41 -0.97
N ARG A 448 -8.81 -12.09 0.01
CA ARG A 448 -8.04 -12.84 1.00
C ARG A 448 -8.52 -14.28 1.10
N PRO A 449 -7.73 -15.27 0.64
CA PRO A 449 -8.02 -16.68 0.90
C PRO A 449 -7.85 -17.00 2.38
N ILE A 450 -8.62 -17.98 2.88
CA ILE A 450 -8.58 -18.41 4.28
C ILE A 450 -7.69 -19.64 4.40
N LEU A 451 -6.43 -19.45 4.81
CA LEU A 451 -5.39 -20.48 4.82
C LEU A 451 -4.73 -20.62 6.20
N ASN A 452 -4.22 -21.82 6.48
CA ASN A 452 -3.38 -22.12 7.64
C ASN A 452 -1.90 -22.22 7.23
N LEU A 453 -1.18 -21.11 7.24
CA LEU A 453 0.25 -21.09 6.86
C LEU A 453 1.19 -21.84 7.82
N LYS A 454 0.67 -22.48 8.87
CA LYS A 454 1.42 -23.47 9.68
C LYS A 454 1.46 -24.85 9.02
N LYS A 455 0.74 -25.09 7.91
CA LYS A 455 0.65 -26.35 7.19
C LYS A 455 1.26 -26.25 5.81
N SER A 456 2.10 -27.21 5.44
CA SER A 456 2.78 -27.27 4.14
C SER A 456 1.80 -27.30 2.97
N GLU A 457 0.65 -27.96 3.13
CA GLU A 457 -0.41 -28.04 2.13
C GLU A 457 -0.97 -26.64 1.82
N ASP A 458 -1.28 -25.85 2.86
CA ASP A 458 -1.81 -24.50 2.72
C ASP A 458 -0.75 -23.49 2.24
N VAL A 459 0.53 -23.70 2.55
CA VAL A 459 1.64 -22.93 1.96
C VAL A 459 1.75 -23.22 0.45
N SER A 460 1.53 -24.48 0.03
CA SER A 460 1.44 -24.81 -1.40
C SER A 460 0.24 -24.12 -2.08
N LEU A 461 -0.93 -24.07 -1.41
CA LEU A 461 -2.11 -23.38 -1.89
C LEU A 461 -1.88 -21.86 -1.95
N PHE A 462 -1.25 -21.27 -0.94
CA PHE A 462 -0.85 -19.88 -0.91
C PHE A 462 -0.10 -19.49 -2.20
N ARG A 463 0.92 -20.26 -2.60
CA ARG A 463 1.66 -20.03 -3.84
C ARG A 463 0.80 -20.23 -5.10
N LYS A 464 0.05 -21.34 -5.18
CA LYS A 464 -0.76 -21.67 -6.36
C LYS A 464 -1.81 -20.62 -6.65
N ILE A 465 -2.60 -20.24 -5.64
CA ILE A 465 -3.66 -19.23 -5.75
C ILE A 465 -3.04 -17.88 -6.17
N THR A 466 -1.95 -17.48 -5.53
CA THR A 466 -1.27 -16.22 -5.87
C THR A 466 -0.75 -16.21 -7.31
N THR A 467 -0.15 -17.32 -7.77
CA THR A 467 0.37 -17.42 -9.15
C THR A 467 -0.75 -17.35 -10.19
N GLU A 468 -1.86 -18.08 -10.00
CA GLU A 468 -2.98 -18.04 -10.93
C GLU A 468 -3.69 -16.69 -10.92
N THR A 469 -3.81 -16.05 -9.76
CA THR A 469 -4.36 -14.70 -9.65
C THR A 469 -3.46 -13.66 -10.34
N ALA A 470 -2.13 -13.78 -10.21
CA ALA A 470 -1.20 -12.90 -10.94
C ALA A 470 -1.37 -13.03 -12.46
N ALA A 471 -1.51 -14.26 -12.97
CA ALA A 471 -1.78 -14.50 -14.39
C ALA A 471 -3.14 -13.92 -14.83
N LEU A 472 -4.17 -14.03 -13.97
CA LEU A 472 -5.48 -13.46 -14.25
C LEU A 472 -5.43 -11.92 -14.27
N VAL A 473 -4.75 -11.28 -13.32
CA VAL A 473 -4.54 -9.82 -13.32
C VAL A 473 -3.83 -9.37 -14.58
N LYS A 474 -2.78 -10.08 -14.99
CA LYS A 474 -2.07 -9.80 -16.25
C LYS A 474 -2.99 -9.90 -17.47
N LYS A 475 -3.87 -10.91 -17.53
CA LYS A 475 -4.87 -11.08 -18.61
C LYS A 475 -5.74 -9.84 -18.78
N TYR A 476 -6.11 -9.19 -17.66
CA TYR A 476 -6.92 -7.96 -17.66
C TYR A 476 -6.08 -6.68 -17.83
N GLY A 477 -4.76 -6.77 -17.97
CA GLY A 477 -3.86 -5.61 -18.01
C GLY A 477 -3.92 -4.83 -16.72
N GLY A 478 -4.12 -5.52 -15.59
CA GLY A 478 -4.27 -4.97 -14.25
C GLY A 478 -2.94 -4.72 -13.54
N SER A 479 -3.02 -4.15 -12.34
CA SER A 479 -1.92 -4.04 -11.39
C SER A 479 -2.06 -5.08 -10.28
N PHE A 480 -0.99 -5.83 -10.00
CA PHE A 480 -0.99 -6.84 -8.96
C PHE A 480 -0.89 -6.24 -7.54
N SER A 481 -0.49 -4.96 -7.47
CA SER A 481 -0.60 -4.12 -6.28
C SER A 481 -1.21 -2.77 -6.65
N GLY A 482 -2.29 -2.40 -5.97
CA GLY A 482 -2.97 -1.10 -6.13
C GLY A 482 -2.45 -0.05 -5.17
N GLU A 483 -2.20 -0.41 -3.89
CA GLU A 483 -1.78 0.54 -2.85
C GLU A 483 -0.78 -0.02 -1.83
N HIS A 484 -0.73 -1.36 -1.61
CA HIS A 484 0.09 -1.95 -0.55
C HIS A 484 1.56 -2.17 -0.94
N GLY A 485 1.91 -2.05 -2.23
CA GLY A 485 3.24 -2.31 -2.77
C GLY A 485 3.52 -3.80 -3.03
N ASP A 486 4.65 -4.10 -3.63
CA ASP A 486 5.04 -5.47 -4.01
C ASP A 486 5.62 -6.26 -2.81
N GLY A 487 6.53 -5.66 -2.05
CA GLY A 487 7.17 -6.26 -0.89
C GLY A 487 7.87 -7.59 -1.19
N ILE A 488 7.67 -8.58 -0.30
CA ILE A 488 8.10 -9.97 -0.50
C ILE A 488 7.01 -10.77 -1.21
N VAL A 489 5.74 -10.48 -0.93
CA VAL A 489 4.62 -11.32 -1.34
C VAL A 489 4.34 -11.25 -2.86
N ARG A 490 4.61 -10.12 -3.51
CA ARG A 490 4.26 -9.88 -4.92
C ARG A 490 5.46 -9.63 -5.84
N ALA A 491 6.60 -9.21 -5.30
CA ALA A 491 7.73 -8.78 -6.13
C ALA A 491 8.29 -9.87 -7.06
N GLU A 492 8.20 -11.16 -6.72
CA GLU A 492 8.62 -12.24 -7.62
C GLU A 492 7.76 -12.33 -8.90
N PHE A 493 6.55 -11.76 -8.88
CA PHE A 493 5.64 -11.74 -10.02
C PHE A 493 5.79 -10.52 -10.93
N ILE A 494 6.64 -9.56 -10.59
CA ILE A 494 6.87 -8.35 -11.40
C ILE A 494 7.26 -8.71 -12.85
N PRO A 495 8.18 -9.69 -13.12
CA PRO A 495 8.50 -10.10 -14.49
C PRO A 495 7.27 -10.60 -15.28
N LEU A 496 6.35 -11.31 -14.61
CA LEU A 496 5.09 -11.73 -15.23
C LEU A 496 4.19 -10.52 -15.55
N MET A 497 4.12 -9.54 -14.63
CA MET A 497 3.21 -8.42 -14.75
C MET A 497 3.63 -7.42 -15.83
N ILE A 498 4.91 -7.08 -15.91
CA ILE A 498 5.42 -6.02 -16.79
C ILE A 498 6.32 -6.53 -17.93
N GLY A 499 6.51 -7.84 -18.05
CA GLY A 499 7.43 -8.46 -19.00
C GLY A 499 8.89 -8.45 -18.53
N GLU A 500 9.66 -9.44 -19.01
CA GLU A 500 11.06 -9.61 -18.61
C GLU A 500 11.94 -8.42 -19.05
N THR A 501 11.72 -7.85 -20.21
CA THR A 501 12.46 -6.67 -20.72
C THR A 501 12.33 -5.48 -19.78
N ASN A 502 11.11 -5.15 -19.39
CA ASN A 502 10.84 -4.08 -18.42
C ASN A 502 11.40 -4.42 -17.03
N TYR A 503 11.34 -5.67 -16.62
CA TYR A 503 11.95 -6.06 -15.34
C TYR A 503 13.47 -5.85 -15.35
N GLN A 504 14.15 -6.15 -16.46
CA GLN A 504 15.57 -5.82 -16.60
C GLN A 504 15.83 -4.31 -16.63
N LEU A 505 14.92 -3.49 -17.18
CA LEU A 505 14.96 -2.04 -17.04
C LEU A 505 14.92 -1.62 -15.58
N LEU A 506 13.97 -2.17 -14.77
CA LEU A 506 13.91 -1.86 -13.34
C LEU A 506 15.20 -2.24 -12.60
N ARG A 507 15.83 -3.36 -12.93
CA ARG A 507 17.14 -3.74 -12.37
C ARG A 507 18.26 -2.76 -12.74
N ARG A 508 18.26 -2.22 -13.97
CA ARG A 508 19.23 -1.18 -14.38
C ARG A 508 18.99 0.13 -13.64
N ILE A 509 17.72 0.54 -13.46
CA ILE A 509 17.34 1.70 -12.65
C ILE A 509 17.81 1.51 -11.19
N LYS A 510 17.49 0.37 -10.55
CA LYS A 510 17.99 0.05 -9.20
C LYS A 510 19.52 0.18 -9.15
N LYS A 511 20.23 -0.38 -10.11
CA LYS A 511 21.70 -0.34 -10.16
C LYS A 511 22.24 1.08 -10.34
N ALA A 512 21.54 1.94 -11.07
CA ALA A 512 21.93 3.34 -11.22
C ALA A 512 21.80 4.12 -9.91
N PHE A 513 20.70 3.93 -9.15
CA PHE A 513 20.48 4.58 -7.85
C PHE A 513 21.35 3.99 -6.74
N ASP A 514 21.51 2.68 -6.73
CA ASP A 514 22.17 1.94 -5.65
C ASP A 514 23.18 0.92 -6.18
N PRO A 515 24.32 1.40 -6.71
CA PRO A 515 25.35 0.54 -7.30
C PRO A 515 25.94 -0.48 -6.33
N ASN A 516 25.89 -0.22 -5.03
CA ASN A 516 26.41 -1.10 -3.97
C ASN A 516 25.32 -1.97 -3.30
N ASN A 517 24.07 -1.85 -3.77
CA ASN A 517 22.94 -2.59 -3.23
C ASN A 517 22.80 -2.44 -1.70
N VAL A 518 22.82 -1.19 -1.22
CA VAL A 518 22.73 -0.84 0.21
C VAL A 518 21.29 -0.79 0.70
N PHE A 519 20.34 -0.37 -0.16
CA PHE A 519 18.97 -0.08 0.25
C PHE A 519 18.02 -1.25 0.00
N ASN A 520 17.39 -1.71 1.07
CA ASN A 520 16.24 -2.62 1.15
C ASN A 520 16.25 -3.78 0.14
N GLN A 521 17.31 -4.58 0.13
CA GLN A 521 17.50 -5.69 -0.79
C GLN A 521 16.34 -6.68 -0.78
N GLY A 522 16.09 -7.34 -1.93
CA GLY A 522 15.07 -8.39 -2.08
C GLY A 522 13.64 -7.85 -2.13
N LYS A 523 13.46 -6.57 -2.48
CA LYS A 523 12.18 -5.92 -2.74
C LYS A 523 12.22 -5.35 -4.16
N ILE A 524 11.10 -5.46 -4.88
CA ILE A 524 10.93 -5.00 -6.27
C ILE A 524 11.87 -5.72 -7.24
N THR A 525 13.18 -5.62 -7.05
CA THR A 525 14.18 -6.31 -7.87
C THR A 525 14.89 -7.40 -7.06
N ASP A 526 15.23 -8.51 -7.73
CA ASP A 526 15.92 -9.66 -7.12
C ASP A 526 15.20 -10.15 -5.84
N ALA A 527 13.88 -10.28 -5.95
CA ALA A 527 12.98 -10.57 -4.84
C ALA A 527 13.19 -11.96 -4.26
N PHE A 528 12.86 -12.10 -2.96
CA PHE A 528 12.72 -13.41 -2.34
C PHE A 528 11.47 -14.13 -2.86
N ALA A 529 11.49 -15.46 -2.86
CA ALA A 529 10.29 -16.23 -3.15
C ALA A 529 9.21 -15.99 -2.09
N MET A 530 7.96 -15.83 -2.50
CA MET A 530 6.84 -15.42 -1.65
C MET A 530 6.50 -16.40 -0.52
N ASP A 531 6.87 -17.66 -0.65
CA ASP A 531 6.65 -18.71 0.34
C ASP A 531 7.87 -18.95 1.27
N GLN A 532 8.90 -18.10 1.15
CA GLN A 532 10.06 -18.12 2.04
C GLN A 532 9.94 -17.07 3.14
N ASN A 533 10.68 -17.28 4.23
CA ASN A 533 10.72 -16.35 5.36
C ASN A 533 9.35 -16.11 6.04
N LEU A 534 8.42 -17.07 5.95
CA LEU A 534 7.16 -17.00 6.67
C LEU A 534 7.42 -16.97 8.19
N ARG A 535 6.55 -16.27 8.93
CA ARG A 535 6.67 -16.17 10.42
C ARG A 535 6.36 -17.45 11.16
N TYR A 536 5.79 -18.44 10.47
CA TYR A 536 5.34 -19.70 11.05
C TYR A 536 6.37 -20.81 10.84
N GLU A 537 6.46 -21.72 11.81
CA GLU A 537 7.17 -23.01 11.64
C GLU A 537 6.19 -23.98 11.00
N ILE A 538 6.48 -24.35 9.75
CA ILE A 538 5.61 -25.23 8.95
C ILE A 538 5.62 -26.63 9.55
N ASP A 539 4.42 -27.23 9.67
CA ASP A 539 4.19 -28.58 10.20
C ASP A 539 4.77 -28.83 11.60
N ARG A 540 4.94 -27.77 12.40
CA ARG A 540 5.36 -27.89 13.79
C ARG A 540 4.34 -28.68 14.58
N ASN A 541 4.83 -29.67 15.36
CA ASN A 541 4.03 -30.35 16.38
C ASN A 541 3.78 -29.40 17.56
N GLU A 542 2.52 -29.03 17.76
CA GLU A 542 2.13 -28.22 18.91
C GLU A 542 1.99 -29.07 20.14
N PRO A 543 2.55 -28.66 21.30
CA PRO A 543 2.39 -29.40 22.54
C PRO A 543 0.92 -29.37 23.00
N GLU A 544 0.40 -30.50 23.47
CA GLU A 544 -0.89 -30.52 24.15
C GLU A 544 -0.75 -29.87 25.54
N ILE A 545 -1.44 -28.78 25.76
CA ILE A 545 -1.45 -28.08 27.05
C ILE A 545 -2.73 -28.44 27.78
N LYS A 546 -2.62 -29.22 28.87
CA LYS A 546 -3.75 -29.45 29.74
C LYS A 546 -4.06 -28.21 30.57
N THR A 547 -5.26 -27.68 30.39
CA THR A 547 -5.75 -26.49 31.10
C THR A 547 -6.83 -26.87 32.10
N ILE A 548 -6.97 -26.09 33.19
CA ILE A 548 -8.07 -26.23 34.15
C ILE A 548 -9.39 -25.72 33.56
N GLN A 549 -9.31 -24.67 32.74
CA GLN A 549 -10.47 -24.11 32.04
C GLN A 549 -10.65 -24.82 30.69
N ASP A 550 -11.89 -24.89 30.24
CA ASP A 550 -12.24 -25.43 28.92
C ASP A 550 -12.02 -24.38 27.83
N PHE A 551 -11.20 -24.73 26.85
CA PHE A 551 -10.91 -23.91 25.66
C PHE A 551 -11.30 -24.66 24.38
N SER A 552 -12.15 -25.68 24.46
CA SER A 552 -12.58 -26.48 23.30
C SER A 552 -13.25 -25.65 22.21
N ASP A 553 -14.05 -24.65 22.59
CA ASP A 553 -14.69 -23.71 21.66
C ASP A 553 -13.66 -22.87 20.83
N ASN A 554 -12.42 -22.82 21.27
CA ASN A 554 -11.32 -22.11 20.61
C ASN A 554 -10.25 -23.07 20.05
N GLU A 555 -10.57 -24.36 19.89
CA GLU A 555 -9.61 -25.39 19.46
C GLU A 555 -8.38 -25.53 20.38
N GLY A 556 -8.52 -25.15 21.65
CA GLY A 556 -7.49 -25.18 22.67
C GLY A 556 -6.84 -23.81 22.96
N ILE A 557 -6.14 -23.72 24.10
CA ILE A 557 -5.56 -22.46 24.61
C ILE A 557 -4.57 -21.80 23.64
N LEU A 558 -3.83 -22.60 22.86
CA LEU A 558 -2.85 -22.09 21.88
C LEU A 558 -3.51 -21.44 20.65
N LYS A 559 -4.81 -21.68 20.43
CA LYS A 559 -5.58 -21.12 19.31
C LYS A 559 -6.40 -19.90 19.70
N LEU A 560 -6.42 -19.57 20.98
CA LEU A 560 -7.17 -18.44 21.53
C LEU A 560 -6.59 -17.06 21.12
N ALA A 561 -5.30 -16.99 20.81
CA ALA A 561 -4.57 -15.73 20.53
C ALA A 561 -4.55 -15.38 19.04
#